data_bee73d0b5c564d43bb443fc111e9d07d
#
_entry.id   bee73d0b5c564d43bb443fc111e9d07d
#
_cell.length_a   1.000
_cell.length_b   1.000
_cell.length_c   1.000
_cell.angle_alpha   90.00
_cell.angle_beta   90.00
_cell.angle_gamma   90.00
#
_symmetry.space_group_name_H-M   'P 1'
#
loop_
_entity.id
_entity.type
_entity.pdbx_description
1 polymer ?
#
loop_
_entity_poly.entity_id
_entity_poly.type
_entity_poly.pdbx_seq_one_letter_code
_entity_poly.pdbx_strand_id
1 'polypeptide(L)'
;MGDKINDPWVSDGALLDELTAQAKESPRLRMHFDLRDSAEDESMRMLNALEPGTVIPVHRHNGTSEEVICLRGCVEEVLFDDDGVEVARFRLSPGDGVVHCHVPIGQYHTCRSLESGSVIIEFKNGKYDPVSTEELLEG
;
A
#
# COMPACT_ATOMS: atom_id res chain seq x y z
N MET A 1 8.75 7.34 19.08
CA MET A 1 7.45 6.73 19.37
C MET A 1 7.57 5.78 20.55
N GLY A 2 6.60 5.74 21.45
CA GLY A 2 6.61 4.86 22.60
C GLY A 2 6.43 3.39 22.22
N ASP A 3 6.34 2.55 23.21
CA ASP A 3 6.17 1.11 23.06
C ASP A 3 4.78 0.80 22.50
N LYS A 4 4.70 0.42 21.22
CA LYS A 4 3.43 0.13 20.54
C LYS A 4 2.74 -1.14 21.08
N ILE A 5 3.48 -2.02 21.75
CA ILE A 5 2.93 -3.27 22.26
C ILE A 5 2.04 -3.02 23.48
N ASN A 6 2.46 -2.12 24.36
CA ASN A 6 1.79 -1.90 25.64
C ASN A 6 0.83 -0.71 25.67
N ASP A 7 1.01 0.26 24.79
CA ASP A 7 0.21 1.48 24.79
C ASP A 7 -0.62 1.62 23.51
N PRO A 8 -1.89 2.00 23.65
CA PRO A 8 -2.67 2.33 22.44
C PRO A 8 -2.13 3.60 21.79
N TRP A 9 -2.26 3.69 20.49
CA TRP A 9 -1.86 4.86 19.74
C TRP A 9 -2.77 5.01 18.51
N VAL A 10 -2.69 6.16 17.86
CA VAL A 10 -3.59 6.49 16.75
C VAL A 10 -2.80 7.00 15.56
N SER A 11 -3.36 6.77 14.37
CA SER A 11 -2.93 7.43 13.16
C SER A 11 -3.94 8.55 12.89
N ASP A 12 -3.48 9.79 12.91
CA ASP A 12 -4.34 10.95 12.74
C ASP A 12 -3.91 11.78 11.51
N GLY A 13 -4.62 12.88 11.25
CA GLY A 13 -4.31 13.74 10.12
C GLY A 13 -2.89 14.29 10.17
N ALA A 14 -2.36 14.57 11.35
CA ALA A 14 -0.99 15.07 11.50
C ALA A 14 0.03 14.05 11.03
N LEU A 15 -0.16 12.78 11.37
CA LEU A 15 0.72 11.71 10.90
C LEU A 15 0.64 11.57 9.37
N LEU A 16 -0.57 11.60 8.81
CA LEU A 16 -0.75 11.49 7.36
C LEU A 16 -0.09 12.66 6.63
N ASP A 17 -0.18 13.87 7.19
CA ASP A 17 0.48 15.06 6.63
C ASP A 17 1.99 14.92 6.67
N GLU A 18 2.54 14.41 7.76
CA GLU A 18 3.98 14.19 7.90
C GLU A 18 4.49 13.18 6.89
N LEU A 19 3.79 12.07 6.73
CA LEU A 19 4.16 11.04 5.75
C LEU A 19 4.09 11.60 4.33
N THR A 20 3.08 12.40 4.03
CA THR A 20 2.94 13.05 2.72
C THR A 20 4.13 13.99 2.46
N ALA A 21 4.53 14.80 3.45
CA ALA A 21 5.67 15.68 3.32
C ALA A 21 6.95 14.89 3.03
N GLN A 22 7.15 13.78 3.73
CA GLN A 22 8.30 12.90 3.50
C GLN A 22 8.24 12.24 2.12
N ALA A 23 7.06 11.83 1.67
CA ALA A 23 6.88 11.25 0.33
C ALA A 23 7.28 12.24 -0.77
N LYS A 24 6.89 13.51 -0.62
CA LYS A 24 7.23 14.55 -1.59
C LYS A 24 8.74 14.77 -1.71
N GLU A 25 9.48 14.58 -0.63
CA GLU A 25 10.94 14.74 -0.60
C GLU A 25 11.68 13.47 -0.98
N SER A 26 10.99 12.33 -1.02
CA SER A 26 11.60 11.05 -1.38
C SER A 26 11.86 10.99 -2.89
N PRO A 27 13.02 10.48 -3.32
CA PRO A 27 13.26 10.23 -4.75
C PRO A 27 12.23 9.30 -5.38
N ARG A 28 11.62 8.42 -4.58
CA ARG A 28 10.59 7.48 -5.04
C ARG A 28 9.18 8.05 -4.96
N LEU A 29 9.00 9.26 -4.39
CA LEU A 29 7.69 9.90 -4.22
C LEU A 29 6.70 9.06 -3.42
N ARG A 30 7.22 8.31 -2.44
CA ARG A 30 6.40 7.54 -1.50
C ARG A 30 7.13 7.36 -0.18
N MET A 31 6.35 7.14 0.90
CA MET A 31 6.88 6.92 2.23
C MET A 31 5.94 5.99 2.98
N HIS A 32 6.48 4.90 3.49
CA HIS A 32 5.71 3.96 4.30
C HIS A 32 5.89 4.23 5.79
N PHE A 33 4.92 3.75 6.58
CA PHE A 33 4.99 3.77 8.04
C PHE A 33 4.51 2.42 8.55
N ASP A 34 5.40 1.69 9.22
CA ASP A 34 5.15 0.34 9.69
C ASP A 34 4.26 0.37 10.94
N LEU A 35 3.12 -0.31 10.87
CA LEU A 35 2.17 -0.40 11.98
C LEU A 35 2.36 -1.67 12.82
N ARG A 36 3.28 -2.55 12.42
CA ARG A 36 3.53 -3.79 13.14
C ARG A 36 4.19 -3.51 14.48
N ASP A 37 3.95 -4.42 15.45
CA ASP A 37 4.61 -4.35 16.75
C ASP A 37 6.10 -4.70 16.65
N SER A 38 6.45 -5.58 15.73
CA SER A 38 7.84 -5.98 15.47
C SER A 38 7.97 -6.56 14.07
N ALA A 39 9.21 -6.77 13.62
CA ALA A 39 9.48 -7.42 12.34
C ALA A 39 9.00 -8.87 12.31
N GLU A 40 8.75 -9.47 13.49
CA GLU A 40 8.28 -10.84 13.61
C GLU A 40 6.76 -10.95 13.59
N ASP A 41 6.06 -9.83 13.57
CA ASP A 41 4.60 -9.80 13.55
C ASP A 41 4.09 -10.44 12.25
N GLU A 42 3.21 -11.43 12.39
CA GLU A 42 2.65 -12.15 11.24
C GLU A 42 1.47 -11.43 10.59
N SER A 43 1.07 -10.30 11.15
CA SER A 43 0.03 -9.47 10.57
C SER A 43 0.70 -8.23 9.96
N MET A 44 1.01 -8.27 8.67
CA MET A 44 1.61 -7.13 7.98
C MET A 44 0.57 -6.03 7.85
N ARG A 45 0.90 -4.85 8.32
CA ARG A 45 0.05 -3.67 8.22
C ARG A 45 0.92 -2.43 8.13
N MET A 46 0.57 -1.58 7.17
CA MET A 46 1.45 -0.47 6.82
C MET A 46 0.66 0.69 6.23
N LEU A 47 0.97 1.90 6.66
CA LEU A 47 0.53 3.10 5.96
C LEU A 47 1.52 3.38 4.83
N ASN A 48 1.03 3.92 3.73
CA ASN A 48 1.89 4.28 2.61
C ASN A 48 1.37 5.57 1.97
N ALA A 49 2.16 6.64 2.09
CA ALA A 49 1.87 7.91 1.42
C ALA A 49 2.41 7.83 0.01
N LEU A 50 1.55 8.07 -0.97
CA LEU A 50 1.87 7.92 -2.40
C LEU A 50 1.61 9.24 -3.11
N GLU A 51 2.66 9.87 -3.64
CA GLU A 51 2.51 11.07 -4.44
C GLU A 51 2.36 10.74 -5.92
N PRO A 52 1.67 11.59 -6.71
CA PRO A 52 1.62 11.40 -8.16
C PRO A 52 3.03 11.33 -8.75
N GLY A 53 3.24 10.39 -9.65
CA GLY A 53 4.55 10.13 -10.23
C GLY A 53 5.31 8.99 -9.57
N THR A 54 4.90 8.53 -8.38
CA THR A 54 5.53 7.35 -7.78
C THR A 54 5.29 6.13 -8.68
N VAL A 55 6.31 5.30 -8.84
CA VAL A 55 6.25 4.09 -9.65
C VAL A 55 6.44 2.89 -8.74
N ILE A 56 5.38 2.11 -8.58
CA ILE A 56 5.42 0.83 -7.88
C ILE A 56 5.46 -0.24 -8.96
N PRO A 57 6.52 -1.06 -9.03
CA PRO A 57 6.59 -2.11 -10.03
C PRO A 57 5.38 -3.04 -9.95
N VAL A 58 4.92 -3.52 -11.10
CA VAL A 58 3.87 -4.53 -11.13
C VAL A 58 4.40 -5.80 -10.51
N HIS A 59 3.72 -6.32 -9.52
CA HIS A 59 4.18 -7.46 -8.72
C HIS A 59 3.01 -8.29 -8.23
N ARG A 60 3.32 -9.47 -7.71
CA ARG A 60 2.35 -10.32 -7.03
C ARG A 60 2.95 -10.89 -5.75
N HIS A 61 2.08 -11.27 -4.84
CA HIS A 61 2.46 -11.99 -3.61
C HIS A 61 1.96 -13.42 -3.75
N ASN A 62 2.87 -14.38 -3.65
CA ASN A 62 2.53 -15.78 -3.89
C ASN A 62 2.00 -16.50 -2.65
N GLY A 63 2.17 -15.92 -1.48
CA GLY A 63 1.75 -16.54 -0.22
C GLY A 63 0.58 -15.90 0.48
N THR A 64 0.21 -14.68 0.10
CA THR A 64 -0.85 -13.94 0.79
C THR A 64 -1.70 -13.13 -0.17
N SER A 65 -2.96 -12.93 0.20
CA SER A 65 -3.77 -11.86 -0.39
C SER A 65 -3.41 -10.53 0.27
N GLU A 66 -3.87 -9.44 -0.29
CA GLU A 66 -3.61 -8.11 0.21
C GLU A 66 -4.90 -7.30 0.23
N GLU A 67 -5.10 -6.53 1.32
CA GLU A 67 -6.20 -5.57 1.41
C GLU A 67 -5.61 -4.17 1.28
N VAL A 68 -6.16 -3.37 0.38
CA VAL A 68 -5.73 -1.98 0.15
C VAL A 68 -6.90 -1.08 0.42
N ILE A 69 -6.73 -0.13 1.33
CA ILE A 69 -7.77 0.84 1.70
C ILE A 69 -7.23 2.25 1.51
N CYS A 70 -7.96 3.08 0.76
CA CYS A 70 -7.59 4.49 0.60
C CYS A 70 -8.16 5.30 1.76
N LEU A 71 -7.27 5.84 2.59
CA LEU A 71 -7.65 6.65 3.74
C LEU A 71 -7.86 8.11 3.39
N ARG A 72 -7.09 8.60 2.40
CA ARG A 72 -7.12 10.01 1.99
C ARG A 72 -6.64 10.13 0.56
N GLY A 73 -7.21 11.07 -0.18
CA GLY A 73 -6.82 11.33 -1.57
C GLY A 73 -7.52 10.41 -2.54
N CYS A 74 -6.81 10.01 -3.57
CA CYS A 74 -7.33 9.17 -4.63
C CYS A 74 -6.21 8.33 -5.22
N VAL A 75 -6.39 7.02 -5.24
CA VAL A 75 -5.44 6.09 -5.85
C VAL A 75 -6.17 5.16 -6.80
N GLU A 76 -5.40 4.48 -7.61
CA GLU A 76 -5.91 3.54 -8.59
C GLU A 76 -5.16 2.23 -8.43
N GLU A 77 -5.90 1.16 -8.09
CA GLU A 77 -5.35 -0.18 -8.04
C GLU A 77 -5.56 -0.83 -9.40
N VAL A 78 -4.46 -1.26 -10.04
CA VAL A 78 -4.49 -1.80 -11.40
C VAL A 78 -4.02 -3.25 -11.36
N LEU A 79 -4.81 -4.15 -11.91
CA LEU A 79 -4.56 -5.59 -11.91
C LEU A 79 -4.23 -6.07 -13.32
N PHE A 80 -3.29 -7.02 -13.40
CA PHE A 80 -2.79 -7.54 -14.68
C PHE A 80 -2.84 -9.07 -14.68
N ASP A 81 -2.99 -9.66 -15.86
CA ASP A 81 -2.81 -11.09 -16.01
C ASP A 81 -1.32 -11.45 -16.10
N ASP A 82 -1.02 -12.74 -16.23
CA ASP A 82 0.36 -13.22 -16.27
C ASP A 82 1.12 -12.76 -17.51
N ASP A 83 0.43 -12.32 -18.55
CA ASP A 83 1.03 -11.80 -19.78
C ASP A 83 1.24 -10.28 -19.73
N GLY A 84 0.87 -9.65 -18.61
CA GLY A 84 1.03 -8.21 -18.45
C GLY A 84 -0.09 -7.38 -19.03
N VAL A 85 -1.22 -8.01 -19.35
CA VAL A 85 -2.40 -7.30 -19.86
C VAL A 85 -3.27 -6.85 -18.71
N GLU A 86 -3.65 -5.58 -18.69
CA GLU A 86 -4.54 -5.05 -17.65
C GLU A 86 -5.90 -5.73 -17.73
N VAL A 87 -6.37 -6.27 -16.61
CA VAL A 87 -7.65 -6.98 -16.52
C VAL A 87 -8.67 -6.25 -15.66
N ALA A 88 -8.23 -5.35 -14.78
CA ALA A 88 -9.13 -4.56 -13.94
C ALA A 88 -8.42 -3.32 -13.44
N ARG A 89 -9.21 -2.28 -13.14
CA ARG A 89 -8.72 -1.02 -12.61
C ARG A 89 -9.76 -0.46 -11.67
N PHE A 90 -9.38 -0.20 -10.42
CA PHE A 90 -10.30 0.31 -9.41
C PHE A 90 -9.79 1.63 -8.86
N ARG A 91 -10.62 2.65 -8.97
CA ARG A 91 -10.33 3.96 -8.38
C ARG A 91 -10.84 3.97 -6.94
N LEU A 92 -9.93 4.22 -6.00
CA LEU A 92 -10.24 4.21 -4.57
C LEU A 92 -10.11 5.63 -4.03
N SER A 93 -11.17 6.13 -3.42
CA SER A 93 -11.18 7.46 -2.82
C SER A 93 -12.30 7.57 -1.81
N PRO A 94 -12.04 8.09 -0.60
CA PRO A 94 -13.09 8.29 0.39
C PRO A 94 -14.24 9.14 -0.13
N GLY A 95 -13.96 10.07 -1.07
CA GLY A 95 -14.99 10.94 -1.64
C GLY A 95 -15.88 10.28 -2.69
N ASP A 96 -15.44 9.17 -3.27
CA ASP A 96 -16.15 8.54 -4.40
C ASP A 96 -16.90 7.27 -4.02
N GLY A 97 -16.88 6.88 -2.76
CA GLY A 97 -17.65 5.74 -2.26
C GLY A 97 -16.98 4.37 -2.40
N VAL A 98 -15.95 4.22 -3.21
CA VAL A 98 -15.16 2.98 -3.30
C VAL A 98 -13.84 3.24 -2.61
N VAL A 99 -13.57 2.51 -1.51
CA VAL A 99 -12.43 2.81 -0.64
C VAL A 99 -11.46 1.64 -0.50
N HIS A 100 -11.84 0.45 -0.94
CA HIS A 100 -11.10 -0.77 -0.65
C HIS A 100 -11.02 -1.67 -1.88
N CYS A 101 -9.87 -2.34 -2.03
CA CYS A 101 -9.66 -3.36 -3.04
C CYS A 101 -9.02 -4.59 -2.38
N HIS A 102 -9.58 -5.77 -2.65
CA HIS A 102 -8.98 -7.05 -2.30
C HIS A 102 -8.16 -7.55 -3.47
N VAL A 103 -6.88 -7.84 -3.23
CA VAL A 103 -5.97 -8.40 -4.24
C VAL A 103 -5.72 -9.87 -3.88
N PRO A 104 -6.19 -10.83 -4.69
CA PRO A 104 -6.02 -12.25 -4.40
C PRO A 104 -4.55 -12.68 -4.43
N ILE A 105 -4.28 -13.83 -3.81
CA ILE A 105 -2.97 -14.50 -3.90
C ILE A 105 -2.60 -14.69 -5.37
N GLY A 106 -1.37 -14.32 -5.72
CA GLY A 106 -0.85 -14.54 -7.07
C GLY A 106 -1.30 -13.54 -8.12
N GLN A 107 -2.07 -12.53 -7.74
CA GLN A 107 -2.57 -11.51 -8.67
C GLN A 107 -1.52 -10.42 -8.87
N TYR A 108 -1.06 -10.23 -10.10
CA TYR A 108 -0.19 -9.10 -10.45
C TYR A 108 -0.96 -7.79 -10.33
N HIS A 109 -0.35 -6.81 -9.68
CA HIS A 109 -0.98 -5.52 -9.47
C HIS A 109 0.04 -4.41 -9.23
N THR A 110 -0.44 -3.18 -9.31
CA THR A 110 0.26 -1.98 -8.89
C THR A 110 -0.75 -0.96 -8.36
N CYS A 111 -0.26 0.04 -7.67
CA CYS A 111 -1.08 1.14 -7.19
C CYS A 111 -0.50 2.46 -7.69
N ARG A 112 -1.34 3.34 -8.19
CA ARG A 112 -0.94 4.66 -8.69
C ARG A 112 -1.66 5.75 -7.93
N SER A 113 -0.94 6.79 -7.58
CA SER A 113 -1.55 7.96 -6.94
C SER A 113 -2.09 8.91 -8.00
N LEU A 114 -3.35 9.30 -7.86
CA LEU A 114 -4.02 10.25 -8.75
C LEU A 114 -4.12 11.63 -8.14
N GLU A 115 -3.76 11.78 -6.87
CA GLU A 115 -3.90 13.04 -6.14
C GLU A 115 -2.79 13.18 -5.11
N SER A 116 -2.23 14.39 -4.99
CA SER A 116 -1.25 14.68 -3.95
C SER A 116 -1.90 14.54 -2.57
N GLY A 117 -1.16 13.99 -1.62
CA GLY A 117 -1.65 13.75 -0.27
C GLY A 117 -2.35 12.41 -0.10
N SER A 118 -2.31 11.55 -1.11
CA SER A 118 -2.93 10.22 -1.01
C SER A 118 -2.20 9.36 0.00
N VAL A 119 -2.97 8.66 0.84
CA VAL A 119 -2.44 7.70 1.82
C VAL A 119 -3.33 6.46 1.79
N ILE A 120 -2.68 5.31 1.67
CA ILE A 120 -3.35 4.01 1.77
C ILE A 120 -2.89 3.29 3.02
N ILE A 121 -3.71 2.35 3.49
CA ILE A 121 -3.31 1.36 4.47
C ILE A 121 -3.40 -0.02 3.82
N GLU A 122 -2.38 -0.83 4.01
CA GLU A 122 -2.27 -2.16 3.44
C GLU A 122 -2.21 -3.21 4.53
N PHE A 123 -2.90 -4.32 4.30
CA PHE A 123 -2.87 -5.48 5.20
C PHE A 123 -2.55 -6.73 4.42
N LYS A 124 -1.67 -7.56 4.97
CA LYS A 124 -1.38 -8.91 4.46
C LYS A 124 -1.28 -9.86 5.64
N ASN A 125 -1.73 -11.09 5.45
CA ASN A 125 -1.61 -12.12 6.47
C ASN A 125 -0.27 -12.83 6.31
N GLY A 126 0.63 -12.65 7.27
CA GLY A 126 1.95 -13.24 7.24
C GLY A 126 3.05 -12.19 7.42
N LYS A 127 4.26 -12.65 7.71
CA LYS A 127 5.42 -11.78 7.83
C LYS A 127 5.72 -11.12 6.49
N TYR A 128 6.17 -9.87 6.56
CA TYR A 128 6.69 -9.20 5.38
C TYR A 128 8.00 -9.86 4.95
N ASP A 129 8.01 -10.42 3.74
CA ASP A 129 9.18 -11.05 3.18
C ASP A 129 9.17 -10.87 1.64
N PRO A 130 9.67 -9.75 1.14
CA PRO A 130 9.64 -9.48 -0.30
C PRO A 130 10.51 -10.44 -1.11
N VAL A 131 11.56 -11.00 -0.50
CA VAL A 131 12.52 -11.86 -1.21
C VAL A 131 11.89 -13.20 -1.57
N SER A 132 11.13 -13.80 -0.65
CA SER A 132 10.58 -15.13 -0.85
C SER A 132 9.16 -15.14 -1.38
N THR A 133 8.39 -14.04 -1.22
CA THR A 133 6.95 -14.04 -1.53
C THR A 133 6.56 -13.09 -2.65
N GLU A 134 7.37 -12.06 -2.93
CA GLU A 134 7.06 -11.08 -3.96
C GLU A 134 7.72 -11.45 -5.27
N GLU A 135 6.95 -11.41 -6.35
CA GLU A 135 7.45 -11.69 -7.70
C GLU A 135 7.08 -10.53 -8.61
N LEU A 136 8.07 -10.02 -9.35
CA LEU A 136 7.88 -8.94 -10.31
C LEU A 136 7.40 -9.48 -11.64
N LEU A 137 6.54 -8.72 -12.29
CA LEU A 137 6.14 -9.01 -13.65
C LEU A 137 7.27 -8.60 -14.58
N GLU A 138 7.80 -9.57 -15.35
CA GLU A 138 8.79 -9.32 -16.36
C GLU A 138 8.10 -9.03 -17.70
N GLY A 139 8.54 -7.95 -18.35
CA GLY A 139 7.86 -7.66 -19.58
C GLY A 139 8.59 -6.78 -20.51
#